data_88bb0412e22095af9d5073fd6ac1f8c5
#
_entry.id   88bb0412e22095af9d5073fd6ac1f8c5
#
_cell.length_a   1.000
_cell.length_b   1.000
_cell.length_c   1.000
_cell.angle_alpha   90.00
_cell.angle_beta   90.00
_cell.angle_gamma   90.00
#
_symmetry.space_group_name_H-M   'P 1'
#
loop_
_entity.id
_entity.type
_entity.pdbx_description
1 polymer ?
#
loop_
_entity_poly.entity_id
_entity_poly.type
_entity_poly.pdbx_seq_one_letter_code
_entity_poly.pdbx_strand_id
1 'polypeptide(L)'
;MININVKENMRLKTKTDYCIRVLIYLQSHEGRVKIQDIAQSYGISKNHLSVAVNKLAELKYIITTQGPKGGIEFNKEAQNKTLSELISQLEDFQIVECFDPESNTCTISAHCRLKGMLNKANSAFLNELKKYKIKDLS
;
A
#
# COMPACT_ATOMS: atom_id res chain seq x y z
N MET A 1 9.73 0.41 -30.89
CA MET A 1 9.04 -0.03 -29.66
C MET A 1 10.07 -0.16 -28.53
N ILE A 2 9.90 0.62 -27.47
CA ILE A 2 10.82 0.57 -26.32
C ILE A 2 10.43 -0.63 -25.48
N ASN A 3 11.36 -1.57 -25.33
CA ASN A 3 11.16 -2.76 -24.49
C ASN A 3 11.45 -2.36 -23.05
N ILE A 4 10.42 -1.93 -22.31
CA ILE A 4 10.57 -1.49 -20.94
C ILE A 4 10.61 -2.74 -20.04
N ASN A 5 11.72 -2.93 -19.34
CA ASN A 5 11.82 -3.98 -18.33
C ASN A 5 10.86 -3.66 -17.19
N VAL A 6 10.00 -4.61 -16.84
CA VAL A 6 9.00 -4.46 -15.76
C VAL A 6 9.66 -4.02 -14.44
N LYS A 7 10.91 -4.40 -14.20
CA LYS A 7 11.65 -4.02 -12.99
C LYS A 7 12.08 -2.56 -12.98
N GLU A 8 12.09 -1.89 -14.12
CA GLU A 8 12.50 -0.48 -14.24
C GLU A 8 11.31 0.47 -14.21
N ASN A 9 10.09 -0.05 -14.20
CA ASN A 9 8.88 0.76 -14.15
C ASN A 9 8.64 1.28 -12.73
N MET A 10 8.21 2.54 -12.65
CA MET A 10 7.72 3.12 -11.41
C MET A 10 6.44 2.39 -10.99
N ARG A 11 6.42 1.83 -9.79
CA ARG A 11 5.27 1.08 -9.29
C ARG A 11 5.28 1.01 -7.76
N LEU A 12 4.11 0.75 -7.21
CA LEU A 12 3.98 0.49 -5.78
C LEU A 12 4.68 -0.81 -5.40
N LYS A 13 5.15 -0.89 -4.16
CA LYS A 13 5.71 -2.13 -3.63
C LYS A 13 4.67 -3.24 -3.70
N THR A 14 5.12 -4.48 -3.87
CA THR A 14 4.25 -5.66 -3.90
C THR A 14 3.37 -5.74 -2.66
N LYS A 15 3.92 -5.45 -1.49
CA LYS A 15 3.17 -5.42 -0.23
C LYS A 15 2.01 -4.42 -0.28
N THR A 16 2.23 -3.23 -0.82
CA THR A 16 1.19 -2.21 -0.96
C THR A 16 0.09 -2.68 -1.92
N ASP A 17 0.48 -3.23 -3.07
CA ASP A 17 -0.46 -3.78 -4.04
C ASP A 17 -1.33 -4.88 -3.39
N TYR A 18 -0.70 -5.79 -2.65
CA TYR A 18 -1.43 -6.87 -1.98
C TYR A 18 -2.37 -6.35 -0.89
N CYS A 19 -1.95 -5.34 -0.13
CA CYS A 19 -2.83 -4.70 0.85
C CYS A 19 -4.09 -4.14 0.19
N ILE A 20 -3.92 -3.45 -0.93
CA ILE A 20 -5.06 -2.88 -1.67
C ILE A 20 -5.98 -3.99 -2.19
N ARG A 21 -5.42 -5.06 -2.74
CA ARG A 21 -6.21 -6.20 -3.23
C ARG A 21 -7.00 -6.89 -2.13
N VAL A 22 -6.41 -7.03 -0.93
CA VAL A 22 -7.10 -7.59 0.24
C VAL A 22 -8.30 -6.70 0.60
N LEU A 23 -8.10 -5.40 0.65
CA LEU A 23 -9.17 -4.46 1.00
C LEU A 23 -10.31 -4.48 -0.03
N ILE A 24 -9.98 -4.56 -1.31
CA ILE A 24 -10.98 -4.70 -2.38
C ILE A 24 -11.80 -5.98 -2.19
N TYR A 25 -11.11 -7.09 -1.96
CA TYR A 25 -11.75 -8.39 -1.78
C TYR A 25 -12.72 -8.38 -0.59
N LEU A 26 -12.23 -7.88 0.56
CA LEU A 26 -13.02 -7.90 1.79
C LEU A 26 -14.24 -6.98 1.73
N GLN A 27 -14.15 -5.88 1.01
CA GLN A 27 -15.29 -4.97 0.86
C GLN A 27 -16.38 -5.52 -0.05
N SER A 28 -16.02 -6.46 -0.93
CA SER A 28 -16.99 -7.11 -1.82
C SER A 28 -17.54 -8.42 -1.26
N HIS A 29 -17.13 -8.82 -0.07
CA HIS A 29 -17.58 -10.04 0.60
C HIS A 29 -18.08 -9.72 2.00
N GLU A 30 -19.23 -10.28 2.36
CA GLU A 30 -19.77 -10.14 3.72
C GLU A 30 -19.16 -11.17 4.66
N GLY A 31 -18.95 -10.76 5.91
CA GLY A 31 -18.47 -11.65 6.96
C GLY A 31 -16.98 -11.95 6.86
N ARG A 32 -16.58 -12.94 7.63
CA ARG A 32 -15.17 -13.34 7.74
C ARG A 32 -14.75 -14.19 6.55
N VAL A 33 -13.55 -13.95 6.07
CA VAL A 33 -12.96 -14.63 4.92
C VAL A 33 -11.62 -15.23 5.35
N LYS A 34 -11.30 -16.38 4.84
CA LYS A 34 -9.99 -17.01 5.09
C LYS A 34 -8.95 -16.41 4.13
N ILE A 35 -7.73 -16.21 4.63
CA ILE A 35 -6.61 -15.70 3.79
C ILE A 35 -6.41 -16.60 2.57
N GLN A 36 -6.56 -17.91 2.76
CA GLN A 36 -6.40 -18.88 1.68
C GLN A 36 -7.35 -18.64 0.52
N ASP A 37 -8.58 -18.24 0.79
CA ASP A 37 -9.58 -17.95 -0.25
C ASP A 37 -9.18 -16.75 -1.09
N ILE A 38 -8.65 -15.72 -0.44
CA ILE A 38 -8.14 -14.53 -1.15
C ILE A 38 -6.90 -14.91 -1.98
N ALA A 39 -6.01 -15.68 -1.39
CA ALA A 39 -4.79 -16.14 -2.07
C ALA A 39 -5.11 -16.93 -3.33
N GLN A 40 -6.07 -17.85 -3.26
CA GLN A 40 -6.51 -18.62 -4.42
C GLN A 40 -7.18 -17.73 -5.48
N SER A 41 -8.01 -16.80 -5.05
CA SER A 41 -8.72 -15.91 -5.96
C SER A 41 -7.77 -15.03 -6.79
N TYR A 42 -6.68 -14.58 -6.21
CA TYR A 42 -5.71 -13.72 -6.89
C TYR A 42 -4.47 -14.44 -7.42
N GLY A 43 -4.35 -15.74 -7.17
CA GLY A 43 -3.16 -16.49 -7.58
C GLY A 43 -1.89 -16.04 -6.86
N ILE A 44 -2.02 -15.65 -5.59
CA ILE A 44 -0.92 -15.16 -4.74
C ILE A 44 -0.63 -16.23 -3.68
N SER A 45 0.66 -16.44 -3.32
CA SER A 45 0.98 -17.36 -2.24
C SER A 45 0.41 -16.86 -0.91
N LYS A 46 -0.09 -17.79 -0.11
CA LYS A 46 -0.64 -17.48 1.22
C LYS A 46 0.40 -16.76 2.11
N ASN A 47 1.66 -17.18 2.02
CA ASN A 47 2.73 -16.59 2.82
C ASN A 47 2.96 -15.12 2.47
N HIS A 48 3.02 -14.79 1.19
CA HIS A 48 3.16 -13.40 0.73
C HIS A 48 1.96 -12.56 1.11
N LEU A 49 0.76 -13.11 0.97
CA LEU A 49 -0.46 -12.40 1.31
C LEU A 49 -0.57 -12.16 2.82
N SER A 50 -0.10 -13.11 3.63
CA SER A 50 -0.11 -12.99 5.10
C SER A 50 0.68 -11.79 5.60
N VAL A 51 1.78 -11.42 4.92
CA VAL A 51 2.57 -10.23 5.28
C VAL A 51 1.70 -8.97 5.12
N ALA A 52 0.97 -8.87 4.01
CA ALA A 52 0.05 -7.75 3.77
C ALA A 52 -1.10 -7.73 4.79
N VAL A 53 -1.68 -8.89 5.07
CA VAL A 53 -2.78 -9.02 6.03
C VAL A 53 -2.33 -8.59 7.43
N ASN A 54 -1.16 -9.04 7.88
CA ASN A 54 -0.62 -8.66 9.18
C ASN A 54 -0.42 -7.15 9.29
N LYS A 55 0.07 -6.51 8.22
CA LYS A 55 0.25 -5.06 8.21
C LYS A 55 -1.09 -4.31 8.26
N LEU A 56 -2.08 -4.78 7.51
CA LEU A 56 -3.41 -4.18 7.54
C LEU A 56 -4.08 -4.32 8.91
N ALA A 57 -3.87 -5.45 9.59
CA ALA A 57 -4.38 -5.66 10.95
C ALA A 57 -3.69 -4.71 11.93
N GLU A 58 -2.36 -4.57 11.84
CA GLU A 58 -1.59 -3.64 12.66
C GLU A 58 -2.09 -2.19 12.49
N LEU A 59 -2.37 -1.79 11.26
CA LEU A 59 -2.86 -0.45 10.94
C LEU A 59 -4.38 -0.28 11.15
N LYS A 60 -5.06 -1.35 11.55
CA LYS A 60 -6.50 -1.38 11.87
C LYS A 60 -7.43 -1.15 10.67
N TYR A 61 -7.00 -1.53 9.49
CA TYR A 61 -7.88 -1.54 8.31
C TYR A 61 -8.72 -2.81 8.23
N ILE A 62 -8.30 -3.87 8.90
CA ILE A 62 -9.02 -5.14 8.98
C ILE A 62 -9.07 -5.64 10.41
N ILE A 63 -10.01 -6.54 10.67
CA ILE A 63 -10.17 -7.22 11.95
C ILE A 63 -9.85 -8.69 11.72
N THR A 64 -9.01 -9.27 12.58
CA THR A 64 -8.68 -10.69 12.56
C THR A 64 -9.36 -11.39 13.72
N THR A 65 -9.89 -12.58 13.47
CA THR A 65 -10.51 -13.43 14.48
C THR A 65 -9.88 -14.80 14.44
N GLN A 66 -9.44 -15.29 15.59
CA GLN A 66 -8.79 -16.60 15.72
C GLN A 66 -9.82 -17.72 15.79
N GLY A 67 -9.34 -18.95 15.57
CA GLY A 67 -10.12 -20.17 15.72
C GLY A 67 -10.76 -20.68 14.44
N PRO A 68 -11.50 -21.83 14.53
CA PRO A 68 -12.07 -22.51 13.36
C PRO A 68 -13.11 -21.67 12.61
N LYS A 69 -13.82 -20.81 13.32
CA LYS A 69 -14.77 -19.86 12.73
C LYS A 69 -14.16 -18.48 12.51
N GLY A 70 -12.85 -18.38 12.66
CA GLY A 70 -12.12 -17.14 12.49
C GLY A 70 -11.90 -16.78 11.02
N GLY A 71 -11.16 -15.73 10.81
CA GLY A 71 -10.82 -15.21 9.50
C GLY A 71 -10.54 -13.72 9.61
N ILE A 72 -10.59 -13.05 8.48
CA ILE A 72 -10.38 -11.61 8.39
C ILE A 72 -11.61 -10.94 7.79
N GLU A 73 -11.86 -9.72 8.22
CA GLU A 73 -12.96 -8.92 7.69
C GLU A 73 -12.54 -7.45 7.64
N PHE A 74 -13.19 -6.70 6.76
CA PHE A 74 -12.93 -5.27 6.65
C PHE A 74 -13.38 -4.54 7.93
N ASN A 75 -12.54 -3.66 8.44
CA ASN A 75 -12.90 -2.81 9.58
C ASN A 75 -13.66 -1.58 9.07
N LYS A 76 -14.96 -1.55 9.30
CA LYS A 76 -15.82 -0.45 8.83
C LYS A 76 -15.42 0.91 9.38
N GLU A 77 -14.75 0.96 10.52
CA GLU A 77 -14.23 2.22 11.07
C GLU A 77 -13.14 2.84 10.18
N ALA A 78 -12.51 2.04 9.32
CA ALA A 78 -11.48 2.52 8.40
C ALA A 78 -12.04 2.99 7.05
N GLN A 79 -13.34 2.87 6.81
CA GLN A 79 -13.94 3.14 5.50
C GLN A 79 -13.76 4.57 5.00
N ASN A 80 -13.66 5.52 5.91
CA ASN A 80 -13.51 6.94 5.58
C ASN A 80 -12.06 7.43 5.61
N LYS A 81 -11.11 6.57 5.93
CA LYS A 81 -9.69 6.88 5.80
C LYS A 81 -9.37 7.07 4.32
N THR A 82 -8.44 7.98 4.03
CA THR A 82 -8.08 8.26 2.64
C THR A 82 -7.09 7.23 2.09
N LEU A 83 -7.12 7.05 0.80
CA LEU A 83 -6.14 6.21 0.11
C LEU A 83 -4.72 6.78 0.28
N SER A 84 -4.59 8.10 0.36
CA SER A 84 -3.34 8.79 0.67
C SER A 84 -2.76 8.34 2.01
N GLU A 85 -3.59 8.25 3.05
CA GLU A 85 -3.15 7.80 4.38
C GLU A 85 -2.61 6.37 4.32
N LEU A 86 -3.34 5.45 3.69
CA LEU A 86 -2.91 4.06 3.56
C LEU A 86 -1.57 3.96 2.82
N ILE A 87 -1.47 4.59 1.66
CA ILE A 87 -0.26 4.50 0.83
C ILE A 87 0.93 5.15 1.52
N SER A 88 0.72 6.26 2.24
CA SER A 88 1.78 6.90 3.03
C SER A 88 2.33 5.99 4.13
N GLN A 89 1.49 5.13 4.69
CA GLN A 89 1.91 4.18 5.73
C GLN A 89 2.65 2.96 5.16
N LEU A 90 2.44 2.65 3.89
CA LEU A 90 2.99 1.45 3.25
C LEU A 90 4.19 1.73 2.36
N GLU A 91 4.26 2.91 1.75
CA GLU A 91 5.29 3.28 0.80
C GLU A 91 6.31 4.21 1.40
N ASP A 92 7.52 4.11 0.86
CA ASP A 92 8.61 5.03 1.12
C ASP A 92 8.72 6.00 -0.07
N PHE A 93 8.57 7.29 0.19
CA PHE A 93 8.64 8.32 -0.84
C PHE A 93 10.05 8.91 -1.03
N GLN A 94 11.06 8.18 -0.61
CA GLN A 94 12.46 8.53 -0.83
C GLN A 94 12.88 8.15 -2.25
N ILE A 95 12.37 8.90 -3.23
CA ILE A 95 12.55 8.62 -4.67
C ILE A 95 14.02 8.69 -5.08
N VAL A 96 14.80 9.57 -4.43
CA VAL A 96 16.24 9.73 -4.66
C VAL A 96 16.98 9.61 -3.33
N GLU A 97 18.26 9.23 -3.37
CA GLU A 97 19.05 8.97 -2.15
C GLU A 97 19.10 10.17 -1.20
N CYS A 98 19.06 11.39 -1.70
CA CYS A 98 19.14 12.59 -0.87
C CYS A 98 17.89 12.82 0.01
N PHE A 99 16.82 12.03 -0.19
CA PHE A 99 15.64 12.06 0.68
C PHE A 99 15.84 11.23 1.93
N ASP A 100 16.82 10.33 1.95
CA ASP A 100 17.18 9.53 3.12
C ASP A 100 18.49 10.09 3.73
N PRO A 101 18.42 10.76 4.89
CA PRO A 101 19.62 11.34 5.52
C PRO A 101 20.68 10.30 5.88
N GLU A 102 20.28 9.05 6.16
CA GLU A 102 21.22 8.00 6.59
C GLU A 102 22.02 7.43 5.41
N SER A 103 21.42 7.35 4.22
CA SER A 103 22.04 6.77 3.04
C SER A 103 22.46 7.81 2.00
N ASN A 104 22.24 9.09 2.26
CA ASN A 104 22.54 10.15 1.32
C ASN A 104 24.04 10.37 1.14
N THR A 105 24.53 10.10 -0.08
CA THR A 105 25.92 10.39 -0.48
C THR A 105 26.02 11.50 -1.50
N CYS A 106 24.90 12.14 -1.85
CA CYS A 106 24.85 13.20 -2.86
C CYS A 106 25.46 14.51 -2.31
N THR A 107 26.52 14.99 -2.97
CA THR A 107 27.28 16.19 -2.54
C THR A 107 26.54 17.50 -2.75
N ILE A 108 25.52 17.53 -3.63
CA ILE A 108 24.75 18.73 -3.95
C ILE A 108 23.37 18.79 -3.30
N SER A 109 23.04 17.81 -2.42
CA SER A 109 21.68 17.67 -1.87
C SER A 109 21.18 18.93 -1.14
N ALA A 110 22.08 19.67 -0.47
CA ALA A 110 21.72 20.89 0.27
C ALA A 110 21.24 22.03 -0.63
N HIS A 111 21.64 22.04 -1.91
CA HIS A 111 21.33 23.10 -2.87
C HIS A 111 20.64 22.58 -4.12
N CYS A 112 20.22 21.31 -4.12
CA CYS A 112 19.66 20.65 -5.27
C CYS A 112 18.21 21.06 -5.50
N ARG A 113 17.94 21.72 -6.64
CA ARG A 113 16.57 22.08 -7.05
C ARG A 113 15.70 20.86 -7.33
N LEU A 114 16.30 19.77 -7.79
CA LEU A 114 15.60 18.51 -8.08
C LEU A 114 14.93 17.97 -6.83
N LYS A 115 15.59 18.07 -5.67
CA LYS A 115 15.00 17.64 -4.40
C LYS A 115 13.65 18.32 -4.13
N GLY A 116 13.60 19.65 -4.33
CA GLY A 116 12.36 20.41 -4.17
C GLY A 116 11.30 20.02 -5.21
N MET A 117 11.71 19.80 -6.45
CA MET A 117 10.80 19.37 -7.51
C MET A 117 10.20 18.01 -7.23
N LEU A 118 11.00 17.06 -6.77
CA LEU A 118 10.55 15.71 -6.43
C LEU A 118 9.67 15.71 -5.17
N ASN A 119 9.96 16.57 -4.18
CA ASN A 119 9.08 16.73 -3.03
C ASN A 119 7.70 17.24 -3.46
N LYS A 120 7.64 18.16 -4.38
CA LYS A 120 6.37 18.65 -4.93
C LYS A 120 5.63 17.56 -5.69
N ALA A 121 6.34 16.73 -6.43
CA ALA A 121 5.76 15.59 -7.15
C ALA A 121 5.17 14.57 -6.16
N ASN A 122 5.89 14.24 -5.08
CA ASN A 122 5.40 13.36 -4.03
C ASN A 122 4.14 13.94 -3.39
N SER A 123 4.14 15.23 -3.08
CA SER A 123 2.99 15.91 -2.48
C SER A 123 1.80 15.92 -3.42
N ALA A 124 2.02 16.14 -4.71
CA ALA A 124 0.96 16.12 -5.72
C ALA A 124 0.32 14.73 -5.83
N PHE A 125 1.14 13.68 -5.82
CA PHE A 125 0.68 12.29 -5.84
C PHE A 125 -0.21 12.01 -4.62
N LEU A 126 0.25 12.33 -3.42
CA LEU A 126 -0.50 12.09 -2.20
C LEU A 126 -1.75 12.97 -2.11
N ASN A 127 -1.68 14.22 -2.58
CA ASN A 127 -2.83 15.12 -2.59
C ASN A 127 -3.93 14.62 -3.52
N GLU A 128 -3.58 14.04 -4.66
CA GLU A 128 -4.57 13.41 -5.54
C GLU A 128 -5.26 12.24 -4.85
N LEU A 129 -4.49 11.40 -4.15
CA LEU A 129 -5.03 10.24 -3.45
C LEU A 129 -5.89 10.60 -2.23
N LYS A 130 -5.76 11.81 -1.68
CA LYS A 130 -6.64 12.29 -0.61
C LYS A 130 -8.10 12.45 -1.03
N LYS A 131 -8.36 12.52 -2.32
CA LYS A 131 -9.71 12.63 -2.88
C LYS A 131 -10.51 11.33 -2.78
N TYR A 132 -9.83 10.21 -2.53
CA TYR A 132 -10.42 8.88 -2.50
C TYR A 132 -10.35 8.29 -1.10
N LYS A 133 -11.42 7.63 -0.70
CA LYS A 133 -11.50 6.92 0.59
C LYS A 133 -11.37 5.42 0.36
N ILE A 134 -11.04 4.70 1.40
CA ILE A 134 -10.91 3.24 1.33
C ILE A 134 -12.20 2.61 0.79
N LYS A 135 -13.37 3.12 1.21
CA LYS A 135 -14.66 2.63 0.70
C LYS A 135 -14.83 2.78 -0.82
N ASP A 136 -14.09 3.69 -1.44
CA ASP A 136 -14.16 3.93 -2.89
C ASP A 136 -13.41 2.86 -3.70
N LEU A 137 -12.68 1.96 -3.05
CA LEU A 137 -11.97 0.87 -3.71
C LEU A 137 -12.89 -0.24 -4.21
N SER A 138 -14.08 -0.32 -3.67
CA SER A 138 -15.04 -1.35 -4.07
C SER A 138 -16.03 -0.83 -5.11
#